data_f47b3dda4ae909dbcab24ecce99f109c
#
_entry.id   f47b3dda4ae909dbcab24ecce99f109c
#
_cell.length_a   1.000
_cell.length_b   1.000
_cell.length_c   1.000
_cell.angle_alpha   90.00
_cell.angle_beta   90.00
_cell.angle_gamma   90.00
#
_symmetry.space_group_name_H-M   'P 1'
#
loop_
_entity.id
_entity.type
_entity.pdbx_description
1 polymer ?
#
loop_
_entity_poly.entity_id
_entity_poly.type
_entity_poly.pdbx_seq_one_letter_code
_entity_poly.pdbx_strand_id
1 'polypeptide(L)'
;MVLVTDLKFYMDNALKKKIDLMIKRCTQKNPKKDSLLLIEGGEGEGKSNFSFQIGYYTSYVTGREFSSKNVFFHADKLLKFAQETENQIIIYDEPSLDMMGAEWWKQEQLNIVKLLMTARKKRHFFIFNLTKFYKFQEYIVVDRAMGMIHVYSRKEIEPGRFVFIKRKAIEIMYNTYRKNKQRLYKKYTSLRGTFPDFVEGTMDIENYERNKNAAIMSIGTKKQGKTQKKYNELKEKLGLLKMPVQTKEELCKKLGIGVRTLYSWGHQDKKSVIRLTE
;
A
#
# COMPACT_ATOMS: atom_id res chain seq x y z
N MET A 1 23.07 16.15 -19.97
CA MET A 1 23.42 16.45 -18.57
C MET A 1 22.59 17.66 -18.18
N VAL A 2 21.40 17.47 -17.61
CA VAL A 2 20.56 18.57 -17.18
C VAL A 2 21.17 19.10 -15.89
N LEU A 3 21.64 20.35 -15.93
CA LEU A 3 22.15 21.04 -14.76
C LEU A 3 21.01 21.19 -13.74
N VAL A 4 21.24 20.71 -12.54
CA VAL A 4 20.28 20.59 -11.44
C VAL A 4 19.98 21.95 -10.77
N THR A 5 20.15 23.05 -11.47
CA THR A 5 19.94 24.41 -10.96
C THR A 5 18.47 24.73 -10.68
N ASP A 6 17.52 23.96 -11.21
CA ASP A 6 16.08 24.28 -11.14
C ASP A 6 15.26 23.38 -10.20
N LEU A 7 15.86 22.38 -9.56
CA LEU A 7 15.17 21.68 -8.50
C LEU A 7 15.13 22.56 -7.24
N LYS A 8 13.94 22.82 -6.74
CA LYS A 8 13.70 23.62 -5.52
C LYS A 8 14.28 23.00 -4.23
N PHE A 9 14.89 21.81 -4.31
CA PHE A 9 15.41 21.11 -3.15
C PHE A 9 16.62 20.24 -3.48
N TYR A 10 17.39 19.92 -2.43
CA TYR A 10 18.54 19.04 -2.54
C TYR A 10 18.12 17.59 -2.74
N MET A 11 18.71 16.93 -3.73
CA MET A 11 18.67 15.46 -3.87
C MET A 11 20.07 14.93 -4.16
N ASP A 12 20.49 13.94 -3.40
CA ASP A 12 21.80 13.30 -3.52
C ASP A 12 22.08 12.81 -4.95
N ASN A 13 23.24 13.17 -5.50
CA ASN A 13 23.60 12.87 -6.89
C ASN A 13 23.73 11.37 -7.18
N ALA A 14 24.17 10.57 -6.21
CA ALA A 14 24.27 9.15 -6.40
C ALA A 14 22.87 8.49 -6.35
N LEU A 15 21.95 9.05 -5.57
CA LEU A 15 20.53 8.65 -5.61
C LEU A 15 19.89 9.04 -6.96
N LYS A 16 20.11 10.26 -7.45
CA LYS A 16 19.62 10.69 -8.78
C LYS A 16 20.01 9.68 -9.86
N LYS A 17 21.28 9.28 -9.91
CA LYS A 17 21.76 8.27 -10.87
C LYS A 17 20.98 6.95 -10.77
N LYS A 18 20.54 6.54 -9.56
CA LYS A 18 19.72 5.32 -9.40
C LYS A 18 18.29 5.54 -9.88
N ILE A 19 17.70 6.68 -9.57
CA ILE A 19 16.35 7.03 -10.03
C ILE A 19 16.35 7.20 -11.56
N ASP A 20 17.35 7.84 -12.15
CA ASP A 20 17.49 8.01 -13.61
C ASP A 20 17.54 6.68 -14.36
N LEU A 21 18.21 5.67 -13.80
CA LEU A 21 18.21 4.33 -14.37
C LEU A 21 16.80 3.70 -14.37
N MET A 22 16.03 3.94 -13.30
CA MET A 22 14.64 3.47 -13.21
C MET A 22 13.73 4.24 -14.16
N ILE A 23 13.92 5.57 -14.29
CA ILE A 23 13.23 6.42 -15.26
C ILE A 23 13.52 5.93 -16.67
N LYS A 24 14.81 5.76 -17.04
CA LYS A 24 15.22 5.24 -18.35
C LYS A 24 14.53 3.93 -18.68
N ARG A 25 14.40 3.02 -17.72
CA ARG A 25 13.72 1.73 -17.91
C ARG A 25 12.24 1.90 -18.28
N CYS A 26 11.50 2.82 -17.64
CA CYS A 26 10.07 3.01 -17.91
C CYS A 26 9.78 4.04 -19.02
N THR A 27 10.80 4.75 -19.52
CA THR A 27 10.65 5.69 -20.65
C THR A 27 11.12 5.09 -21.98
N GLN A 28 11.92 4.02 -21.96
CA GLN A 28 12.37 3.37 -23.21
C GLN A 28 11.19 2.85 -24.03
N LYS A 29 11.31 2.98 -25.38
CA LYS A 29 10.25 2.54 -26.31
C LYS A 29 10.10 1.03 -26.34
N ASN A 30 11.20 0.30 -26.42
CA ASN A 30 11.24 -1.16 -26.49
C ASN A 30 12.40 -1.73 -25.65
N PRO A 31 12.15 -2.80 -24.88
CA PRO A 31 10.83 -3.34 -24.53
C PRO A 31 10.11 -2.41 -23.54
N LYS A 32 8.78 -2.28 -23.68
CA LYS A 32 7.96 -1.53 -22.71
C LYS A 32 8.06 -2.17 -21.33
N LYS A 33 8.49 -1.41 -20.34
CA LYS A 33 8.67 -1.86 -18.94
C LYS A 33 8.21 -0.78 -17.98
N ASP A 34 7.73 -1.19 -16.83
CA ASP A 34 7.53 -0.34 -15.66
C ASP A 34 8.76 -0.36 -14.75
N SER A 35 8.76 0.50 -13.75
CA SER A 35 9.74 0.52 -12.67
C SER A 35 9.04 0.58 -11.33
N LEU A 36 9.54 -0.15 -10.34
CA LEU A 36 9.05 -0.15 -8.96
C LEU A 36 10.20 0.16 -8.01
N LEU A 37 10.05 1.26 -7.27
CA LEU A 37 10.89 1.65 -6.15
C LEU A 37 10.14 1.41 -4.84
N LEU A 38 10.78 0.77 -3.88
CA LEU A 38 10.26 0.64 -2.53
C LEU A 38 10.87 1.72 -1.63
N ILE A 39 10.06 2.34 -0.79
CA ILE A 39 10.51 3.20 0.31
C ILE A 39 9.98 2.59 1.60
N GLU A 40 10.89 2.17 2.48
CA GLU A 40 10.57 1.46 3.70
C GLU A 40 11.13 2.20 4.91
N GLY A 41 10.45 2.12 6.03
CA GLY A 41 10.86 2.72 7.30
C GLY A 41 9.73 2.78 8.32
N GLY A 42 10.05 3.16 9.55
CA GLY A 42 9.07 3.35 10.61
C GLY A 42 8.02 4.41 10.31
N GLU A 43 6.99 4.49 11.14
CA GLU A 43 6.02 5.59 11.10
C GLU A 43 6.73 6.89 11.50
N GLY A 44 6.37 8.02 10.85
CA GLY A 44 7.00 9.32 11.13
C GLY A 44 8.40 9.54 10.53
N GLU A 45 9.01 8.55 9.89
CA GLU A 45 10.38 8.64 9.33
C GLU A 45 10.51 9.44 8.03
N GLY A 46 9.42 10.06 7.54
CA GLY A 46 9.44 10.91 6.34
C GLY A 46 9.30 10.16 5.01
N LYS A 47 8.81 8.91 5.00
CA LYS A 47 8.60 8.11 3.76
C LYS A 47 7.78 8.86 2.71
N SER A 48 6.62 9.40 3.10
CA SER A 48 5.72 10.09 2.18
C SER A 48 6.36 11.34 1.61
N ASN A 49 7.01 12.17 2.44
CA ASN A 49 7.75 13.35 1.97
C ASN A 49 8.84 12.98 0.97
N PHE A 50 9.59 11.92 1.25
CA PHE A 50 10.65 11.49 0.35
C PHE A 50 10.09 10.91 -0.96
N SER A 51 8.97 10.19 -0.90
CA SER A 51 8.29 9.71 -2.11
C SER A 51 7.78 10.87 -2.98
N PHE A 52 7.30 11.96 -2.38
CA PHE A 52 6.89 13.16 -3.13
C PHE A 52 8.07 13.83 -3.81
N GLN A 53 9.20 13.97 -3.14
CA GLN A 53 10.42 14.51 -3.73
C GLN A 53 10.91 13.69 -4.92
N ILE A 54 10.89 12.35 -4.81
CA ILE A 54 11.25 11.45 -5.92
C ILE A 54 10.20 11.51 -7.05
N GLY A 55 8.92 11.59 -6.72
CA GLY A 55 7.84 11.76 -7.68
C GLY A 55 7.97 13.08 -8.44
N TYR A 56 8.22 14.17 -7.74
CA TYR A 56 8.46 15.50 -8.34
C TYR A 56 9.71 15.50 -9.24
N TYR A 57 10.82 14.92 -8.76
CA TYR A 57 12.02 14.77 -9.58
C TYR A 57 11.75 13.99 -10.86
N THR A 58 11.00 12.88 -10.75
CA THR A 58 10.63 12.05 -11.90
C THR A 58 9.75 12.84 -12.87
N SER A 59 8.80 13.65 -12.36
CA SER A 59 7.97 14.56 -13.14
C SER A 59 8.82 15.58 -13.90
N TYR A 60 9.73 16.24 -13.21
CA TYR A 60 10.65 17.21 -13.79
C TYR A 60 11.49 16.62 -14.93
N VAL A 61 12.05 15.42 -14.75
CA VAL A 61 12.91 14.77 -15.77
C VAL A 61 12.10 14.25 -16.95
N THR A 62 10.85 13.82 -16.74
CA THR A 62 10.07 13.12 -17.76
C THR A 62 8.97 13.96 -18.41
N GLY A 63 8.63 15.13 -17.85
CA GLY A 63 7.48 15.93 -18.24
C GLY A 63 6.11 15.30 -17.90
N ARG A 64 6.08 14.21 -17.07
CA ARG A 64 4.83 13.56 -16.67
C ARG A 64 4.15 14.37 -15.57
N GLU A 65 2.83 14.45 -15.61
CA GLU A 65 2.07 15.06 -14.52
C GLU A 65 2.27 14.29 -13.22
N PHE A 66 2.39 15.04 -12.11
CA PHE A 66 2.47 14.48 -10.77
C PHE A 66 1.76 15.41 -9.78
N SER A 67 0.78 14.87 -9.07
CA SER A 67 -0.04 15.59 -8.09
C SER A 67 -0.60 14.64 -7.05
N SER A 68 -1.39 15.15 -6.11
CA SER A 68 -2.10 14.32 -5.11
C SER A 68 -3.04 13.25 -5.72
N LYS A 69 -3.47 13.42 -6.97
CA LYS A 69 -4.26 12.42 -7.71
C LYS A 69 -3.48 11.14 -8.05
N ASN A 70 -2.15 11.22 -8.00
CA ASN A 70 -1.25 10.10 -8.25
C ASN A 70 -0.88 9.30 -6.99
N VAL A 71 -1.47 9.67 -5.82
CA VAL A 71 -1.20 9.01 -4.53
C VAL A 71 -2.39 8.17 -4.11
N PHE A 72 -2.16 6.91 -3.84
CA PHE A 72 -3.18 5.91 -3.53
C PHE A 72 -2.92 5.24 -2.19
N PHE A 73 -3.99 5.04 -1.43
CA PHE A 73 -3.99 4.39 -0.11
C PHE A 73 -4.68 3.02 -0.14
N HIS A 74 -5.26 2.62 -1.29
CA HIS A 74 -5.95 1.36 -1.50
C HIS A 74 -5.53 0.75 -2.83
N ALA A 75 -5.19 -0.54 -2.83
CA ALA A 75 -4.69 -1.23 -4.01
C ALA A 75 -5.78 -1.43 -5.09
N ASP A 76 -7.06 -1.48 -4.75
CA ASP A 76 -8.15 -1.56 -5.72
C ASP A 76 -8.25 -0.29 -6.59
N LYS A 77 -8.16 0.89 -5.95
CA LYS A 77 -8.15 2.18 -6.66
C LYS A 77 -6.87 2.34 -7.50
N LEU A 78 -5.73 1.98 -6.92
CA LEU A 78 -4.44 1.96 -7.60
C LEU A 78 -4.47 1.06 -8.84
N LEU A 79 -4.99 -0.17 -8.71
CA LEU A 79 -5.11 -1.13 -9.80
C LEU A 79 -5.95 -0.55 -10.95
N LYS A 80 -7.12 0.01 -10.64
CA LYS A 80 -8.00 0.61 -11.63
C LYS A 80 -7.30 1.75 -12.38
N PHE A 81 -6.74 2.72 -11.66
CA PHE A 81 -6.03 3.85 -12.26
C PHE A 81 -4.88 3.41 -13.16
N ALA A 82 -4.05 2.48 -12.70
CA ALA A 82 -2.90 2.02 -13.48
C ALA A 82 -3.30 1.15 -14.70
N GLN A 83 -4.48 0.51 -14.68
CA GLN A 83 -5.01 -0.19 -15.85
C GLN A 83 -5.59 0.77 -16.89
N GLU A 84 -6.19 1.87 -16.46
CA GLU A 84 -6.83 2.87 -17.33
C GLU A 84 -5.84 3.88 -17.92
N THR A 85 -4.64 4.02 -17.34
CA THR A 85 -3.66 5.03 -17.73
C THR A 85 -2.35 4.42 -18.24
N GLU A 86 -1.49 5.27 -18.82
CA GLU A 86 -0.11 4.93 -19.21
C GLU A 86 0.86 6.02 -18.79
N ASN A 87 2.15 5.69 -18.67
CA ASN A 87 3.24 6.64 -18.40
C ASN A 87 3.05 7.50 -17.15
N GLN A 88 2.39 7.00 -16.12
CA GLN A 88 2.14 7.74 -14.89
C GLN A 88 3.24 7.52 -13.85
N ILE A 89 3.42 8.53 -12.99
CA ILE A 89 4.13 8.40 -11.72
C ILE A 89 3.06 8.06 -10.69
N ILE A 90 3.22 6.99 -9.95
CA ILE A 90 2.17 6.47 -9.07
C ILE A 90 2.78 6.14 -7.72
N ILE A 91 2.27 6.75 -6.66
CA ILE A 91 2.65 6.45 -5.28
C ILE A 91 1.55 5.61 -4.64
N TYR A 92 1.95 4.48 -4.08
CA TYR A 92 1.14 3.73 -3.12
C TYR A 92 1.65 4.01 -1.71
N ASP A 93 0.87 4.78 -0.97
CA ASP A 93 1.21 5.13 0.42
C ASP A 93 0.39 4.24 1.35
N GLU A 94 1.04 3.21 1.87
CA GLU A 94 0.39 2.18 2.64
C GLU A 94 -0.16 2.73 3.96
N PRO A 95 -1.47 2.62 4.23
CA PRO A 95 -1.99 2.88 5.56
C PRO A 95 -1.45 1.83 6.54
N SER A 96 -1.25 2.23 7.80
CA SER A 96 -0.65 1.40 8.85
C SER A 96 -1.19 -0.03 8.88
N LEU A 97 -0.29 -1.02 8.72
CA LEU A 97 -0.60 -2.45 8.72
C LEU A 97 -1.30 -2.94 9.99
N ASP A 98 -1.02 -2.27 11.10
CA ASP A 98 -1.51 -2.68 12.42
C ASP A 98 -3.02 -2.37 12.59
N MET A 99 -3.58 -1.51 11.73
CA MET A 99 -5.00 -1.17 11.69
C MET A 99 -5.84 -2.12 10.83
N MET A 100 -5.21 -3.06 10.10
CA MET A 100 -5.87 -3.91 9.12
C MET A 100 -6.00 -5.35 9.59
N GLY A 101 -7.16 -5.97 9.33
CA GLY A 101 -7.32 -7.40 9.55
C GLY A 101 -6.59 -8.24 8.50
N ALA A 102 -6.19 -9.46 8.89
CA ALA A 102 -5.38 -10.35 8.06
C ALA A 102 -6.02 -10.67 6.68
N GLU A 103 -7.35 -10.81 6.60
CA GLU A 103 -8.04 -11.09 5.33
C GLU A 103 -8.01 -9.89 4.37
N TRP A 104 -8.21 -8.69 4.91
CA TRP A 104 -8.11 -7.46 4.12
C TRP A 104 -6.72 -7.29 3.55
N TRP A 105 -5.69 -7.52 4.37
CA TRP A 105 -4.30 -7.45 3.96
C TRP A 105 -3.94 -8.45 2.85
N LYS A 106 -4.45 -9.68 2.93
CA LYS A 106 -4.29 -10.67 1.86
C LYS A 106 -4.91 -10.20 0.54
N GLN A 107 -6.12 -9.63 0.59
CA GLN A 107 -6.78 -9.12 -0.61
C GLN A 107 -6.05 -7.92 -1.22
N GLU A 108 -5.55 -7.02 -0.39
CA GLU A 108 -4.76 -5.86 -0.81
C GLU A 108 -3.49 -6.30 -1.54
N GLN A 109 -2.73 -7.24 -0.98
CA GLN A 109 -1.55 -7.80 -1.62
C GLN A 109 -1.87 -8.51 -2.95
N LEU A 110 -2.97 -9.25 -3.02
CA LEU A 110 -3.40 -9.88 -4.26
C LEU A 110 -3.70 -8.84 -5.35
N ASN A 111 -4.33 -7.74 -5.01
CA ASN A 111 -4.60 -6.65 -5.94
C ASN A 111 -3.30 -6.00 -6.44
N ILE A 112 -2.31 -5.80 -5.56
CA ILE A 112 -0.98 -5.30 -5.93
C ILE A 112 -0.26 -6.28 -6.86
N VAL A 113 -0.32 -7.59 -6.60
CA VAL A 113 0.26 -8.61 -7.50
C VAL A 113 -0.39 -8.56 -8.87
N LYS A 114 -1.73 -8.52 -8.93
CA LYS A 114 -2.48 -8.38 -10.20
C LYS A 114 -2.07 -7.12 -10.95
N LEU A 115 -1.97 -5.99 -10.25
CA LEU A 115 -1.49 -4.74 -10.81
C LEU A 115 -0.12 -4.90 -11.48
N LEU A 116 0.86 -5.40 -10.73
CA LEU A 116 2.23 -5.52 -11.21
C LEU A 116 2.38 -6.56 -12.35
N MET A 117 1.46 -7.51 -12.46
CA MET A 117 1.40 -8.43 -13.60
C MET A 117 0.82 -7.77 -14.86
N THR A 118 -0.26 -7.00 -14.72
CA THR A 118 -1.04 -6.46 -15.84
C THR A 118 -0.50 -5.12 -16.35
N ALA A 119 -0.02 -4.26 -15.45
CA ALA A 119 0.41 -2.90 -15.78
C ALA A 119 1.83 -2.80 -16.38
N ARG A 120 2.57 -3.93 -16.52
CA ARG A 120 3.98 -3.93 -16.94
C ARG A 120 4.24 -3.17 -18.24
N LYS A 121 3.35 -3.29 -19.22
CA LYS A 121 3.47 -2.63 -20.53
C LYS A 121 3.05 -1.16 -20.51
N LYS A 122 2.45 -0.68 -19.43
CA LYS A 122 1.93 0.68 -19.25
C LYS A 122 3.01 1.72 -18.92
N ARG A 123 4.25 1.28 -18.67
CA ARG A 123 5.42 2.15 -18.45
C ARG A 123 5.30 3.10 -17.26
N HIS A 124 4.58 2.68 -16.21
CA HIS A 124 4.47 3.47 -14.98
C HIS A 124 5.78 3.49 -14.19
N PHE A 125 5.97 4.55 -13.43
CA PHE A 125 6.96 4.65 -12.39
C PHE A 125 6.25 4.52 -11.03
N PHE A 126 6.36 3.35 -10.42
CA PHE A 126 5.74 3.09 -9.13
C PHE A 126 6.70 3.39 -7.98
N ILE A 127 6.18 4.03 -6.93
CA ILE A 127 6.84 4.22 -5.64
C ILE A 127 5.91 3.64 -4.58
N PHE A 128 6.35 2.64 -3.82
CA PHE A 128 5.56 2.04 -2.76
C PHE A 128 6.17 2.36 -1.40
N ASN A 129 5.43 3.10 -0.58
CA ASN A 129 5.78 3.39 0.81
C ASN A 129 5.31 2.25 1.69
N LEU A 130 6.23 1.61 2.39
CA LEU A 130 5.99 0.41 3.19
C LEU A 130 6.49 0.63 4.62
N THR A 131 5.76 0.13 5.60
CA THR A 131 6.24 0.13 7.00
C THR A 131 7.18 -1.03 7.29
N LYS A 132 6.94 -2.19 6.68
CA LYS A 132 7.72 -3.42 6.90
C LYS A 132 7.72 -4.26 5.62
N PHE A 133 8.74 -4.12 4.77
CA PHE A 133 8.79 -4.83 3.49
C PHE A 133 8.78 -6.37 3.64
N TYR A 134 9.25 -6.92 4.74
CA TYR A 134 9.22 -8.37 5.03
C TYR A 134 7.81 -8.97 5.13
N LYS A 135 6.77 -8.13 5.34
CA LYS A 135 5.37 -8.57 5.40
C LYS A 135 4.72 -8.67 4.03
N PHE A 136 5.37 -8.12 3.01
CA PHE A 136 4.87 -8.17 1.64
C PHE A 136 5.20 -9.50 0.96
N GLN A 137 4.40 -9.85 -0.05
CA GLN A 137 4.67 -11.04 -0.86
C GLN A 137 6.01 -10.89 -1.60
N GLU A 138 6.72 -12.00 -1.68
CA GLU A 138 8.03 -12.11 -2.34
C GLU A 138 8.01 -11.53 -3.75
N TYR A 139 6.97 -11.84 -4.53
CA TYR A 139 6.81 -11.31 -5.87
C TYR A 139 6.89 -9.78 -5.96
N ILE A 140 6.31 -9.06 -4.99
CA ILE A 140 6.32 -7.59 -4.98
C ILE A 140 7.73 -7.07 -4.69
N VAL A 141 8.34 -7.58 -3.63
CA VAL A 141 9.57 -6.99 -3.07
C VAL A 141 10.84 -7.56 -3.70
N VAL A 142 10.85 -8.81 -4.11
CA VAL A 142 12.03 -9.48 -4.69
C VAL A 142 11.99 -9.45 -6.22
N ASP A 143 10.89 -9.90 -6.82
CA ASP A 143 10.84 -10.06 -8.27
C ASP A 143 10.61 -8.76 -9.00
N ARG A 144 9.85 -7.82 -8.41
CA ARG A 144 9.43 -6.60 -9.09
C ARG A 144 10.21 -5.36 -8.71
N ALA A 145 10.65 -5.22 -7.47
CA ALA A 145 11.39 -4.05 -7.03
C ALA A 145 12.76 -3.92 -7.74
N MET A 146 13.06 -2.70 -8.19
CA MET A 146 14.35 -2.36 -8.80
C MET A 146 15.38 -1.91 -7.76
N GLY A 147 14.91 -1.48 -6.60
CA GLY A 147 15.67 -1.06 -5.44
C GLY A 147 14.76 -0.72 -4.29
N MET A 148 15.34 -0.56 -3.13
CA MET A 148 14.65 -0.14 -1.92
C MET A 148 15.43 0.97 -1.23
N ILE A 149 14.72 1.96 -0.77
CA ILE A 149 15.22 3.00 0.12
C ILE A 149 14.69 2.69 1.52
N HIS A 150 15.60 2.54 2.48
CA HIS A 150 15.22 2.49 3.88
C HIS A 150 15.46 3.85 4.50
N VAL A 151 14.39 4.49 4.99
CA VAL A 151 14.45 5.78 5.69
C VAL A 151 14.49 5.55 7.19
N TYR A 152 15.22 6.40 7.89
CA TYR A 152 15.41 6.29 9.33
C TYR A 152 15.80 7.64 9.96
N SER A 153 15.50 7.80 11.24
CA SER A 153 15.91 8.95 12.04
C SER A 153 17.26 8.71 12.72
N ARG A 154 18.00 9.78 12.93
CA ARG A 154 19.18 9.76 13.80
C ARG A 154 18.74 9.96 15.24
N LYS A 155 19.13 9.05 16.14
CA LYS A 155 18.77 9.10 17.55
C LYS A 155 17.25 9.22 17.80
N GLU A 156 16.44 8.70 16.86
CA GLU A 156 14.96 8.76 16.92
C GLU A 156 14.36 10.18 16.94
N ILE A 157 15.16 11.20 16.65
CA ILE A 157 14.74 12.61 16.74
C ILE A 157 14.88 13.33 15.38
N GLU A 158 15.96 13.07 14.64
CA GLU A 158 16.24 13.77 13.39
C GLU A 158 15.89 12.89 12.18
N PRO A 159 14.72 13.07 11.54
CA PRO A 159 14.36 12.38 10.31
C PRO A 159 15.22 12.85 9.13
N GLY A 160 15.00 12.27 7.97
CA GLY A 160 15.64 12.74 6.74
C GLY A 160 16.94 12.02 6.39
N ARG A 161 17.15 10.80 6.88
CA ARG A 161 18.25 9.94 6.47
C ARG A 161 17.75 8.74 5.70
N PHE A 162 18.57 8.30 4.74
CA PHE A 162 18.26 7.10 3.98
C PHE A 162 19.47 6.23 3.68
N VAL A 163 19.21 4.97 3.40
CA VAL A 163 20.12 4.06 2.72
C VAL A 163 19.43 3.45 1.51
N PHE A 164 20.19 3.31 0.42
CA PHE A 164 19.70 2.64 -0.79
C PHE A 164 20.20 1.19 -0.83
N ILE A 165 19.31 0.26 -1.12
CA ILE A 165 19.54 -1.18 -1.16
C ILE A 165 19.26 -1.67 -2.58
N LYS A 166 20.23 -2.31 -3.21
CA LYS A 166 20.11 -2.85 -4.55
C LYS A 166 19.20 -4.09 -4.58
N ARG A 167 18.59 -4.37 -5.73
CA ARG A 167 17.68 -5.51 -5.94
C ARG A 167 18.23 -6.84 -5.39
N LYS A 168 19.45 -7.24 -5.75
CA LYS A 168 20.04 -8.50 -5.25
C LYS A 168 20.14 -8.55 -3.72
N ALA A 169 20.41 -7.41 -3.09
CA ALA A 169 20.49 -7.33 -1.64
C ALA A 169 19.09 -7.42 -0.97
N ILE A 170 18.04 -6.92 -1.62
CA ILE A 170 16.65 -7.08 -1.14
C ILE A 170 16.29 -8.56 -1.03
N GLU A 171 16.60 -9.35 -2.07
CA GLU A 171 16.39 -10.80 -2.10
C GLU A 171 17.09 -11.50 -0.94
N ILE A 172 18.39 -11.21 -0.74
CA ILE A 172 19.17 -11.79 0.36
C ILE A 172 18.57 -11.41 1.72
N MET A 173 18.21 -10.14 1.92
CA MET A 173 17.61 -9.66 3.16
C MET A 173 16.25 -10.30 3.43
N TYR A 174 15.40 -10.42 2.40
CA TYR A 174 14.10 -11.04 2.50
C TYR A 174 14.22 -12.51 2.93
N ASN A 175 15.08 -13.27 2.24
CA ASN A 175 15.32 -14.68 2.54
C ASN A 175 15.97 -14.89 3.91
N THR A 176 16.91 -14.03 4.32
CA THR A 176 17.52 -14.08 5.65
C THR A 176 16.48 -13.80 6.74
N TYR A 177 15.62 -12.80 6.53
CA TYR A 177 14.55 -12.52 7.49
C TYR A 177 13.55 -13.67 7.63
N ARG A 178 13.20 -14.34 6.53
CA ARG A 178 12.31 -15.53 6.58
C ARG A 178 12.91 -16.66 7.39
N LYS A 179 14.24 -16.87 7.29
CA LYS A 179 14.95 -17.96 7.99
C LYS A 179 15.14 -17.67 9.48
N ASN A 180 15.67 -16.50 9.82
CA ASN A 180 16.14 -16.21 11.19
C ASN A 180 15.67 -14.87 11.78
N LYS A 181 14.76 -14.16 11.11
CA LYS A 181 14.17 -12.87 11.53
C LYS A 181 15.22 -11.72 11.66
N GLN A 182 16.42 -11.88 11.11
CA GLN A 182 17.43 -10.81 11.13
C GLN A 182 17.17 -9.72 10.11
N ARG A 183 17.36 -8.47 10.53
CA ARG A 183 17.24 -7.27 9.69
C ARG A 183 18.64 -6.73 9.38
N LEU A 184 19.05 -6.77 8.12
CA LEU A 184 20.44 -6.55 7.71
C LEU A 184 20.65 -5.27 6.91
N TYR A 185 19.92 -4.18 7.20
CA TYR A 185 20.02 -2.91 6.44
C TYR A 185 21.45 -2.38 6.35
N LYS A 186 22.17 -2.32 7.48
CA LYS A 186 23.54 -1.81 7.52
C LYS A 186 24.51 -2.60 6.64
N LYS A 187 24.34 -3.93 6.59
CA LYS A 187 25.22 -4.84 5.84
C LYS A 187 25.08 -4.67 4.33
N TYR A 188 23.87 -4.41 3.84
CA TYR A 188 23.55 -4.39 2.41
C TYR A 188 23.31 -2.97 1.85
N THR A 189 23.73 -1.96 2.57
CA THR A 189 23.69 -0.57 2.12
C THR A 189 24.65 -0.35 0.96
N SER A 190 24.16 0.16 -0.17
CA SER A 190 24.98 0.54 -1.33
C SER A 190 25.21 2.05 -1.47
N LEU A 191 24.38 2.86 -0.81
CA LEU A 191 24.44 4.31 -0.79
C LEU A 191 23.81 4.80 0.51
N ARG A 192 24.35 5.87 1.07
CA ARG A 192 23.78 6.60 2.23
C ARG A 192 23.65 8.05 1.87
N GLY A 193 22.62 8.69 2.39
CA GLY A 193 22.42 10.12 2.17
C GLY A 193 21.39 10.70 3.14
N THR A 194 21.11 11.96 2.90
CA THR A 194 20.07 12.72 3.59
C THR A 194 19.09 13.29 2.57
N PHE A 195 17.88 13.55 3.00
CA PHE A 195 16.89 14.26 2.22
C PHE A 195 16.28 15.36 3.10
N PRO A 196 15.88 16.49 2.52
CA PRO A 196 15.22 17.54 3.28
C PRO A 196 13.86 17.03 3.79
N ASP A 197 13.40 17.66 4.84
CA ASP A 197 12.02 17.49 5.30
C ASP A 197 11.03 17.93 4.21
N PHE A 198 9.80 18.17 4.54
CA PHE A 198 8.81 18.61 3.56
C PHE A 198 9.33 19.78 2.71
N VAL A 199 9.19 19.65 1.38
CA VAL A 199 9.54 20.72 0.42
C VAL A 199 8.26 21.27 -0.17
N GLU A 200 8.02 22.55 0.10
CA GLU A 200 6.85 23.26 -0.42
C GLU A 200 6.77 23.20 -1.95
N GLY A 201 5.58 22.95 -2.48
CA GLY A 201 5.33 22.83 -3.92
C GLY A 201 5.66 21.47 -4.53
N THR A 202 6.15 20.49 -3.77
CA THR A 202 6.31 19.10 -4.29
C THR A 202 5.02 18.32 -4.27
N MET A 203 4.08 18.67 -3.38
CA MET A 203 2.78 18.04 -3.22
C MET A 203 1.78 19.00 -2.60
N ASP A 204 0.52 18.91 -3.02
CA ASP A 204 -0.61 19.53 -2.33
C ASP A 204 -0.92 18.73 -1.07
N ILE A 205 -0.35 19.20 0.06
CA ILE A 205 -0.43 18.50 1.36
C ILE A 205 -1.84 18.49 1.90
N GLU A 206 -2.62 19.54 1.74
CA GLU A 206 -4.00 19.59 2.25
C GLU A 206 -4.87 18.51 1.61
N ASN A 207 -4.80 18.39 0.29
CA ASN A 207 -5.49 17.34 -0.45
C ASN A 207 -4.97 15.94 -0.12
N TYR A 208 -3.65 15.80 0.03
CA TYR A 208 -3.05 14.53 0.44
C TYR A 208 -3.55 14.09 1.81
N GLU A 209 -3.48 14.94 2.84
CA GLU A 209 -3.92 14.61 4.21
C GLU A 209 -5.43 14.33 4.25
N ARG A 210 -6.25 15.10 3.53
CA ARG A 210 -7.68 14.83 3.39
C ARG A 210 -7.95 13.43 2.84
N ASN A 211 -7.25 13.06 1.75
CA ASN A 211 -7.41 11.77 1.10
C ASN A 211 -6.91 10.61 1.99
N LYS A 212 -5.81 10.82 2.72
CA LYS A 212 -5.25 9.88 3.67
C LYS A 212 -6.21 9.62 4.83
N ASN A 213 -6.74 10.67 5.44
CA ASN A 213 -7.71 10.57 6.53
C ASN A 213 -9.00 9.88 6.08
N ALA A 214 -9.52 10.21 4.88
CA ALA A 214 -10.66 9.53 4.30
C ALA A 214 -10.38 8.03 4.06
N ALA A 215 -9.17 7.67 3.63
CA ALA A 215 -8.77 6.28 3.45
C ALA A 215 -8.72 5.53 4.79
N ILE A 216 -8.13 6.13 5.84
CA ILE A 216 -8.08 5.55 7.19
C ILE A 216 -9.50 5.32 7.74
N MET A 217 -10.39 6.31 7.64
CA MET A 217 -11.79 6.18 8.09
C MET A 217 -12.53 5.06 7.34
N SER A 218 -12.26 4.89 6.04
CA SER A 218 -12.91 3.86 5.22
C SER A 218 -12.54 2.43 5.61
N ILE A 219 -11.39 2.21 6.25
CA ILE A 219 -10.94 0.90 6.73
C ILE A 219 -11.85 0.39 7.85
N GLY A 220 -12.23 1.26 8.80
CA GLY A 220 -13.14 0.93 9.90
C GLY A 220 -14.57 0.63 9.43
N THR A 221 -15.09 1.42 8.48
CA THR A 221 -16.47 1.32 8.00
C THR A 221 -16.73 0.13 7.06
N LYS A 222 -15.75 -0.25 6.22
CA LYS A 222 -15.90 -1.42 5.31
C LYS A 222 -16.07 -2.75 6.04
N LYS A 223 -15.53 -2.93 7.24
CA LYS A 223 -15.74 -4.13 8.06
C LYS A 223 -17.16 -4.21 8.61
N GLN A 224 -17.72 -3.10 9.07
CA GLN A 224 -19.09 -3.05 9.57
C GLN A 224 -20.12 -3.18 8.43
N GLY A 225 -19.86 -2.56 7.26
CA GLY A 225 -20.82 -2.50 6.16
C GLY A 225 -21.14 -3.87 5.52
N LYS A 226 -20.15 -4.74 5.28
CA LYS A 226 -20.41 -6.06 4.65
C LYS A 226 -21.12 -7.02 5.60
N THR A 227 -20.70 -7.07 6.85
CA THR A 227 -21.32 -7.94 7.86
C THR A 227 -22.72 -7.43 8.22
N GLN A 228 -22.88 -6.10 8.36
CA GLN A 228 -24.17 -5.47 8.64
C GLN A 228 -25.15 -5.57 7.47
N LYS A 229 -24.66 -5.41 6.23
CA LYS A 229 -25.50 -5.57 5.03
C LYS A 229 -26.00 -7.00 4.89
N LYS A 230 -25.15 -7.98 5.10
CA LYS A 230 -25.50 -9.40 5.10
C LYS A 230 -26.44 -9.77 6.26
N TYR A 231 -26.24 -9.16 7.43
CA TYR A 231 -27.14 -9.28 8.58
C TYR A 231 -28.51 -8.69 8.29
N ASN A 232 -28.59 -7.49 7.71
CA ASN A 232 -29.84 -6.84 7.36
C ASN A 232 -30.60 -7.58 6.26
N GLU A 233 -29.91 -8.07 5.21
CA GLU A 233 -30.51 -8.92 4.16
C GLU A 233 -31.09 -10.22 4.72
N LEU A 234 -30.44 -10.81 5.72
CA LEU A 234 -30.90 -12.02 6.38
C LEU A 234 -32.04 -11.74 7.37
N LYS A 235 -32.01 -10.59 8.05
CA LYS A 235 -33.10 -10.14 8.92
C LYS A 235 -34.37 -9.86 8.10
N GLU A 236 -34.22 -9.29 6.93
CA GLU A 236 -35.30 -9.04 5.99
C GLU A 236 -35.88 -10.35 5.44
N LYS A 237 -35.04 -11.32 5.06
CA LYS A 237 -35.47 -12.67 4.66
C LYS A 237 -36.16 -13.44 5.80
N LEU A 238 -35.70 -13.29 7.02
CA LEU A 238 -36.34 -13.85 8.22
C LEU A 238 -37.70 -13.20 8.50
N GLY A 239 -37.79 -11.88 8.36
CA GLY A 239 -39.05 -11.13 8.50
C GLY A 239 -40.09 -11.51 7.47
N LEU A 240 -39.67 -11.81 6.23
CA LEU A 240 -40.53 -12.23 5.14
C LEU A 240 -41.03 -13.69 5.28
N LEU A 241 -40.30 -14.55 6.00
CA LEU A 241 -40.64 -15.97 6.09
C LEU A 241 -41.75 -16.30 7.06
N LYS A 242 -42.19 -15.39 7.94
CA LYS A 242 -43.33 -15.56 8.90
C LYS A 242 -43.64 -17.00 9.35
N MET A 243 -42.61 -17.86 9.44
CA MET A 243 -42.77 -19.26 9.72
C MET A 243 -42.20 -19.62 11.10
N PRO A 244 -42.86 -20.41 11.92
CA PRO A 244 -42.29 -20.93 13.13
C PRO A 244 -41.11 -21.84 12.78
N VAL A 245 -39.95 -21.58 13.36
CA VAL A 245 -38.75 -22.42 13.24
C VAL A 245 -38.55 -23.14 14.56
N GLN A 246 -38.66 -24.46 14.52
CA GLN A 246 -38.62 -25.29 15.75
C GLN A 246 -37.19 -25.59 16.22
N THR A 247 -36.18 -25.54 15.31
CA THR A 247 -34.79 -25.83 15.70
C THR A 247 -33.80 -24.87 15.03
N LYS A 248 -32.62 -24.69 15.67
CA LYS A 248 -31.51 -23.86 15.12
C LYS A 248 -30.94 -24.44 13.82
N GLU A 249 -30.94 -25.75 13.70
CA GLU A 249 -30.49 -26.49 12.51
C GLU A 249 -31.41 -26.23 11.30
N GLU A 250 -32.73 -26.23 11.51
CA GLU A 250 -33.69 -25.88 10.47
C GLU A 250 -33.54 -24.45 10.00
N LEU A 251 -33.29 -23.52 10.93
CA LEU A 251 -33.03 -22.14 10.62
C LEU A 251 -31.76 -21.98 9.74
N CYS A 252 -30.68 -22.67 10.12
CA CYS A 252 -29.45 -22.69 9.37
C CYS A 252 -29.63 -23.27 7.96
N LYS A 253 -30.40 -24.35 7.83
CA LYS A 253 -30.69 -25.00 6.55
C LYS A 253 -31.52 -24.10 5.63
N LYS A 254 -32.54 -23.43 6.16
CA LYS A 254 -33.38 -22.48 5.41
C LYS A 254 -32.61 -21.22 4.98
N LEU A 255 -31.65 -20.76 5.78
CA LEU A 255 -30.83 -19.59 5.49
C LEU A 255 -29.58 -19.91 4.65
N GLY A 256 -29.28 -21.19 4.41
CA GLY A 256 -28.05 -21.62 3.70
C GLY A 256 -26.77 -21.24 4.43
N ILE A 257 -26.79 -21.21 5.77
CA ILE A 257 -25.64 -20.85 6.62
C ILE A 257 -25.24 -21.97 7.57
N GLY A 258 -23.96 -22.01 7.96
CA GLY A 258 -23.50 -22.97 8.97
C GLY A 258 -23.90 -22.54 10.39
N VAL A 259 -24.10 -23.52 11.29
CA VAL A 259 -24.43 -23.30 12.70
C VAL A 259 -23.41 -22.38 13.40
N ARG A 260 -22.11 -22.51 13.08
CA ARG A 260 -21.04 -21.63 13.59
C ARG A 260 -21.25 -20.14 13.21
N THR A 261 -21.79 -19.90 12.03
CA THR A 261 -22.09 -18.55 11.55
C THR A 261 -23.25 -17.94 12.34
N LEU A 262 -24.27 -18.71 12.65
CA LEU A 262 -25.39 -18.28 13.49
C LEU A 262 -24.91 -17.91 14.91
N TYR A 263 -24.04 -18.71 15.51
CA TYR A 263 -23.45 -18.40 16.83
C TYR A 263 -22.55 -17.16 16.82
N SER A 264 -21.76 -16.94 15.76
CA SER A 264 -20.91 -15.74 15.67
C SER A 264 -21.71 -14.45 15.61
N TRP A 265 -22.94 -14.50 15.12
CA TRP A 265 -23.85 -13.33 15.09
C TRP A 265 -24.53 -13.09 16.43
N GLY A 266 -24.87 -14.13 17.18
CA GLY A 266 -25.46 -14.01 18.52
C GLY A 266 -24.52 -13.44 19.58
N HIS A 267 -23.20 -13.52 19.38
CA HIS A 267 -22.21 -12.93 20.27
C HIS A 267 -21.95 -11.44 20.02
N GLN A 268 -22.31 -10.90 18.87
CA GLN A 268 -22.14 -9.47 18.56
C GLN A 268 -23.28 -8.59 19.10
N ASP A 269 -24.44 -9.16 19.40
CA ASP A 269 -25.61 -8.46 19.91
C ASP A 269 -25.95 -8.85 21.37
N LYS A 270 -25.07 -8.49 22.32
CA LYS A 270 -25.40 -8.63 23.75
C LYS A 270 -26.54 -7.71 24.22
N LYS A 271 -27.15 -6.92 23.34
CA LYS A 271 -28.28 -6.03 23.66
C LYS A 271 -29.59 -6.31 22.91
N SER A 272 -29.62 -7.23 21.93
CA SER A 272 -30.86 -7.68 21.30
C SER A 272 -30.98 -9.20 21.42
N VAL A 273 -31.46 -9.63 22.55
CA VAL A 273 -31.85 -11.02 22.79
C VAL A 273 -33.00 -11.35 21.85
N ILE A 274 -32.73 -12.15 20.82
CA ILE A 274 -33.81 -12.93 20.22
C ILE A 274 -34.18 -13.97 21.31
N ARG A 275 -35.12 -13.61 22.17
CA ARG A 275 -35.81 -14.58 23.02
C ARG A 275 -36.61 -15.47 22.06
N LEU A 276 -36.10 -16.62 21.76
CA LEU A 276 -36.93 -17.72 21.29
C LEU A 276 -37.80 -18.08 22.51
N THR A 277 -39.04 -17.59 22.50
CA THR A 277 -40.06 -18.01 23.47
C THR A 277 -40.19 -19.53 23.36
N GLU A 278 -40.13 -20.17 24.53
CA GLU A 278 -40.49 -21.55 24.75
C GLU A 278 -41.89 -21.88 24.26
#